data_43d55c79b223f411eb3a46135f9ea73a
#
_entry.id   43d55c79b223f411eb3a46135f9ea73a
#
_cell.length_a   1.000
_cell.length_b   1.000
_cell.length_c   1.000
_cell.angle_alpha   90.00
_cell.angle_beta   90.00
_cell.angle_gamma   90.00
#
_symmetry.space_group_name_H-M   'P 1'
#
loop_
_entity.id
_entity.type
_entity.pdbx_description
1 polymer ?
#
loop_
_entity_poly.entity_id
_entity_poly.type
_entity_poly.pdbx_seq_one_letter_code
_entity_poly.pdbx_strand_id
1 'polypeptide(L)'
;MDPDWIPPEEQIWIINNKVTRNDTFICLGDVGSSDYAAQIKAGHKVLLLGNHDRRKDYKDIFDEIYEGPLFISEKILLSHEPVYGLPWCLNIHGHDHNGIEPYAEGCKHLNLAANVCGYTPVSLGLLIKGGILADISSIHRQTIDRAAERKQMKEQFYRGIEMLSED
;
A
#
# COMPACT_ATOMS: atom_id res chain seq x y z
N MET A 1 19.22 13.30 -13.26
CA MET A 1 19.25 13.43 -11.78
C MET A 1 17.98 14.14 -11.39
N ASP A 2 17.22 13.57 -10.48
CA ASP A 2 15.99 14.18 -9.98
C ASP A 2 16.32 15.56 -9.40
N PRO A 3 15.64 16.66 -9.81
CA PRO A 3 15.94 18.00 -9.33
C PRO A 3 15.75 18.16 -7.82
N ASP A 4 14.94 17.29 -7.22
CA ASP A 4 14.62 17.32 -5.78
C ASP A 4 15.48 16.33 -4.96
N TRP A 5 16.49 15.72 -5.58
CA TRP A 5 17.36 14.77 -4.91
C TRP A 5 18.19 15.45 -3.80
N ILE A 6 18.18 14.84 -2.61
CA ILE A 6 19.00 15.24 -1.48
C ILE A 6 20.02 14.17 -1.11
N PRO A 7 21.18 14.51 -0.50
CA PRO A 7 22.21 13.54 -0.12
C PRO A 7 21.67 12.45 0.81
N PRO A 8 22.19 11.21 0.73
CA PRO A 8 21.75 10.10 1.57
C PRO A 8 21.85 10.38 3.07
N GLU A 9 22.88 11.10 3.51
CA GLU A 9 23.06 11.52 4.90
C GLU A 9 21.90 12.39 5.39
N GLU A 10 21.43 13.29 4.56
CA GLU A 10 20.29 14.14 4.86
C GLU A 10 19.00 13.34 4.89
N GLN A 11 18.80 12.41 3.96
CA GLN A 11 17.66 11.47 3.97
C GLN A 11 17.60 10.68 5.28
N ILE A 12 18.72 10.10 5.71
CA ILE A 12 18.80 9.36 6.98
C ILE A 12 18.55 10.26 8.19
N TRP A 13 19.03 11.48 8.15
CA TRP A 13 18.75 12.45 9.22
C TRP A 13 17.25 12.75 9.31
N ILE A 14 16.57 13.00 8.19
CA ILE A 14 15.12 13.23 8.13
C ILE A 14 14.36 12.01 8.66
N ILE A 15 14.69 10.81 8.20
CA ILE A 15 14.06 9.57 8.65
C ILE A 15 14.21 9.41 10.17
N ASN A 16 15.43 9.53 10.68
CA ASN A 16 15.73 9.32 12.09
C ASN A 16 15.19 10.41 13.03
N ASN A 17 14.77 11.54 12.51
CA ASN A 17 14.03 12.56 13.27
C ASN A 17 12.53 12.25 13.39
N LYS A 18 12.00 11.35 12.58
CA LYS A 18 10.60 10.93 12.58
C LYS A 18 10.39 9.55 13.19
N VAL A 19 11.35 8.65 12.95
CA VAL A 19 11.25 7.24 13.31
C VAL A 19 12.07 6.96 14.56
N THR A 20 11.48 6.21 15.49
CA THR A 20 12.10 5.82 16.77
C THR A 20 12.25 4.31 16.88
N ARG A 21 12.89 3.83 17.94
CA ARG A 21 13.01 2.39 18.23
C ARG A 21 11.68 1.69 18.56
N ASN A 22 10.61 2.44 18.76
CA ASN A 22 9.27 1.89 18.98
C ASN A 22 8.46 1.74 17.70
N ASP A 23 9.01 2.22 16.58
CA ASP A 23 8.30 2.23 15.30
C ASP A 23 8.74 1.06 14.42
N THR A 24 7.83 0.61 13.57
CA THR A 24 8.12 -0.21 12.39
C THR A 24 8.31 0.71 11.19
N PHE A 25 9.47 0.67 10.58
CA PHE A 25 9.78 1.39 9.33
C PHE A 25 9.62 0.45 8.15
N ILE A 26 8.73 0.82 7.22
CA ILE A 26 8.49 0.06 5.99
C ILE A 26 9.08 0.84 4.82
N CYS A 27 10.05 0.24 4.13
CA CYS A 27 10.60 0.76 2.89
C CYS A 27 9.89 0.11 1.70
N LEU A 28 9.42 0.93 0.76
CA LEU A 28 8.69 0.47 -0.42
C LEU A 28 9.60 0.19 -1.63
N GLY A 29 10.89 -0.05 -1.39
CA GLY A 29 11.85 -0.48 -2.40
C GLY A 29 12.76 0.63 -2.91
N ASP A 30 13.72 0.20 -3.75
CA ASP A 30 14.80 1.03 -4.32
C ASP A 30 15.61 1.74 -3.23
N VAL A 31 16.06 0.94 -2.26
CA VAL A 31 16.78 1.40 -1.05
C VAL A 31 18.09 2.14 -1.38
N GLY A 32 18.77 1.72 -2.43
CA GLY A 32 20.06 2.27 -2.81
C GLY A 32 21.20 1.68 -1.97
N SER A 33 21.76 2.44 -1.05
CA SER A 33 22.94 1.98 -0.27
C SER A 33 22.55 1.26 1.01
N SER A 34 23.04 0.04 1.18
CA SER A 34 22.92 -0.76 2.40
C SER A 34 23.53 -0.07 3.63
N ASP A 35 24.64 0.64 3.46
CA ASP A 35 25.34 1.33 4.55
C ASP A 35 24.51 2.46 5.15
N TYR A 36 23.74 3.18 4.32
CA TYR A 36 22.81 4.20 4.81
C TYR A 36 21.56 3.57 5.42
N ALA A 37 20.99 2.55 4.80
CA ALA A 37 19.83 1.84 5.34
C ALA A 37 20.08 1.23 6.72
N ALA A 38 21.32 0.77 6.99
CA ALA A 38 21.72 0.27 8.29
C ALA A 38 21.65 1.33 9.42
N GLN A 39 21.72 2.61 9.08
CA GLN A 39 21.67 3.72 10.05
C GLN A 39 20.26 4.13 10.47
N ILE A 40 19.23 3.56 9.85
CA ILE A 40 17.82 3.81 10.24
C ILE A 40 17.56 3.22 11.62
N LYS A 41 17.06 4.06 12.55
CA LYS A 41 16.91 3.74 13.97
C LYS A 41 15.60 3.06 14.37
N ALA A 42 14.77 2.65 13.43
CA ALA A 42 13.54 1.92 13.72
C ALA A 42 13.82 0.62 14.51
N GLY A 43 12.89 0.24 15.38
CA GLY A 43 13.00 -1.00 16.14
C GLY A 43 12.69 -2.25 15.34
N HIS A 44 11.91 -2.10 14.28
CA HIS A 44 11.62 -3.15 13.30
C HIS A 44 11.65 -2.56 11.90
N LYS A 45 12.33 -3.21 10.97
CA LYS A 45 12.50 -2.73 9.59
C LYS A 45 12.00 -3.76 8.58
N VAL A 46 11.11 -3.31 7.70
CA VAL A 46 10.50 -4.12 6.64
C VAL A 46 10.87 -3.55 5.29
N LEU A 47 11.25 -4.39 4.35
CA LEU A 47 11.55 -4.00 2.97
C LEU A 47 10.64 -4.75 1.99
N LEU A 48 9.96 -4.02 1.13
CA LEU A 48 9.46 -4.55 -0.13
C LEU A 48 10.50 -4.24 -1.21
N LEU A 49 11.01 -5.28 -1.87
CA LEU A 49 12.07 -5.09 -2.88
C LEU A 49 11.55 -4.28 -4.06
N GLY A 50 12.33 -3.27 -4.44
CA GLY A 50 12.16 -2.56 -5.69
C GLY A 50 12.86 -3.27 -6.85
N ASN A 51 12.70 -2.73 -8.06
CA ASN A 51 13.30 -3.31 -9.26
C ASN A 51 14.84 -3.18 -9.32
N HIS A 52 15.42 -2.31 -8.52
CA HIS A 52 16.88 -2.15 -8.38
C HIS A 52 17.46 -2.88 -7.18
N ASP A 53 16.62 -3.42 -6.29
CA ASP A 53 17.08 -4.08 -5.07
C ASP A 53 17.41 -5.55 -5.27
N ARG A 54 18.39 -6.03 -4.51
CA ARG A 54 18.71 -7.47 -4.40
C ARG A 54 18.65 -7.89 -2.94
N ARG A 55 17.82 -8.87 -2.64
CA ARG A 55 17.61 -9.40 -1.27
C ARG A 55 18.90 -9.61 -0.47
N LYS A 56 19.94 -10.13 -1.14
CA LYS A 56 21.24 -10.43 -0.51
C LYS A 56 21.95 -9.21 0.07
N ASP A 57 21.68 -8.01 -0.47
CA ASP A 57 22.36 -6.79 -0.07
C ASP A 57 21.73 -6.20 1.22
N TYR A 58 20.51 -6.66 1.60
CA TYR A 58 19.74 -6.10 2.71
C TYR A 58 19.34 -7.10 3.80
N LYS A 59 19.66 -8.39 3.62
CA LYS A 59 19.24 -9.49 4.52
C LYS A 59 19.67 -9.34 5.98
N ASP A 60 20.74 -8.60 6.23
CA ASP A 60 21.30 -8.37 7.58
C ASP A 60 20.91 -6.98 8.14
N ILE A 61 20.07 -6.22 7.41
CA ILE A 61 19.68 -4.85 7.74
C ILE A 61 18.19 -4.76 8.04
N PHE A 62 17.37 -5.44 7.26
CA PHE A 62 15.93 -5.49 7.45
C PHE A 62 15.52 -6.79 8.13
N ASP A 63 14.56 -6.69 9.06
CA ASP A 63 14.03 -7.83 9.81
C ASP A 63 13.13 -8.70 8.92
N GLU A 64 12.42 -8.07 7.99
CA GLU A 64 11.57 -8.75 7.01
C GLU A 64 11.83 -8.20 5.60
N ILE A 65 11.86 -9.10 4.60
CA ILE A 65 12.03 -8.73 3.19
C ILE A 65 11.02 -9.49 2.33
N TYR A 66 10.22 -8.75 1.57
CA TYR A 66 9.20 -9.27 0.65
C TYR A 66 9.55 -8.95 -0.80
N GLU A 67 9.32 -9.89 -1.72
CA GLU A 67 9.67 -9.78 -3.15
C GLU A 67 8.53 -9.21 -4.00
N GLY A 68 7.38 -8.93 -3.41
CA GLY A 68 6.22 -8.44 -4.14
C GLY A 68 5.23 -7.71 -3.25
N PRO A 69 4.08 -7.37 -3.81
CA PRO A 69 3.03 -6.67 -3.09
C PRO A 69 2.59 -7.42 -1.83
N LEU A 70 2.35 -6.67 -0.76
CA LEU A 70 1.99 -7.18 0.55
C LEU A 70 0.68 -6.56 1.03
N PHE A 71 -0.35 -7.37 1.25
CA PHE A 71 -1.54 -6.94 1.98
C PHE A 71 -1.22 -6.91 3.48
N ILE A 72 -1.28 -5.73 4.09
CA ILE A 72 -1.15 -5.54 5.54
C ILE A 72 -2.51 -5.49 6.25
N SER A 73 -3.58 -5.32 5.48
CA SER A 73 -4.97 -5.50 5.89
C SER A 73 -5.82 -5.78 4.64
N GLU A 74 -7.09 -6.11 4.81
CA GLU A 74 -8.03 -6.31 3.70
C GLU A 74 -8.28 -5.06 2.83
N LYS A 75 -7.86 -3.87 3.29
CA LYS A 75 -8.05 -2.59 2.61
C LYS A 75 -6.75 -1.90 2.22
N ILE A 76 -5.59 -2.45 2.57
CA ILE A 76 -4.29 -1.79 2.33
C ILE A 76 -3.33 -2.78 1.69
N LEU A 77 -2.90 -2.42 0.50
CA LEU A 77 -1.84 -3.09 -0.24
C LEU A 77 -0.60 -2.19 -0.27
N LEU A 78 0.53 -2.74 0.12
CA LEU A 78 1.84 -2.13 -0.08
C LEU A 78 2.52 -2.73 -1.30
N SER A 79 3.19 -1.92 -2.09
CA SER A 79 3.96 -2.39 -3.25
C SER A 79 5.10 -1.42 -3.59
N HIS A 80 6.07 -1.86 -4.37
CA HIS A 80 7.04 -0.94 -4.95
C HIS A 80 6.43 -0.16 -6.10
N GLU A 81 5.94 -0.87 -7.13
CA GLU A 81 5.25 -0.28 -8.27
C GLU A 81 3.73 -0.16 -8.01
N PRO A 82 3.02 0.79 -8.64
CA PRO A 82 1.57 0.86 -8.52
C PRO A 82 0.88 -0.38 -9.11
N VAL A 83 -0.09 -0.93 -8.36
CA VAL A 83 -0.88 -2.10 -8.76
C VAL A 83 -2.27 -1.65 -9.20
N TYR A 84 -2.63 -1.97 -10.42
CA TYR A 84 -3.89 -1.57 -11.04
C TYR A 84 -5.01 -2.61 -10.84
N GLY A 85 -6.25 -2.17 -10.97
CA GLY A 85 -7.41 -3.07 -10.98
C GLY A 85 -7.89 -3.54 -9.61
N LEU A 86 -7.51 -2.85 -8.53
CA LEU A 86 -7.89 -3.20 -7.16
C LEU A 86 -8.73 -2.08 -6.50
N PRO A 87 -10.02 -1.92 -6.87
CA PRO A 87 -10.85 -0.84 -6.33
C PRO A 87 -11.25 -1.02 -4.86
N TRP A 88 -11.01 -2.21 -4.29
CA TRP A 88 -11.38 -2.55 -2.90
C TRP A 88 -10.29 -2.30 -1.87
N CYS A 89 -9.16 -1.70 -2.27
CA CYS A 89 -8.08 -1.34 -1.35
C CYS A 89 -7.39 -0.04 -1.74
N LEU A 90 -6.71 0.55 -0.77
CA LEU A 90 -5.70 1.57 -0.99
C LEU A 90 -4.39 0.89 -1.35
N ASN A 91 -3.84 1.18 -2.51
CA ASN A 91 -2.47 0.81 -2.84
C ASN A 91 -1.52 1.94 -2.44
N ILE A 92 -0.65 1.68 -1.47
CA ILE A 92 0.45 2.56 -1.08
C ILE A 92 1.71 2.04 -1.77
N HIS A 93 2.34 2.87 -2.58
CA HIS A 93 3.48 2.47 -3.41
C HIS A 93 4.56 3.55 -3.48
N GLY A 94 5.72 3.18 -4.01
CA GLY A 94 6.82 4.06 -4.35
C GLY A 94 7.01 4.17 -5.86
N HIS A 95 8.24 4.01 -6.34
CA HIS A 95 8.70 3.88 -7.71
C HIS A 95 8.41 5.10 -8.62
N ASP A 96 7.20 5.60 -8.68
CA ASP A 96 6.82 6.69 -9.57
C ASP A 96 7.28 8.05 -9.03
N HIS A 97 8.45 8.48 -9.49
CA HIS A 97 9.05 9.75 -9.11
C HIS A 97 8.33 10.98 -9.66
N ASN A 98 7.45 10.83 -10.64
CA ASN A 98 6.68 11.94 -11.20
C ASN A 98 5.51 12.36 -10.31
N GLY A 99 4.97 11.42 -9.53
CA GLY A 99 3.84 11.68 -8.63
C GLY A 99 2.55 12.07 -9.35
N ILE A 100 2.41 11.72 -10.63
CA ILE A 100 1.26 12.12 -11.45
C ILE A 100 0.15 11.08 -11.33
N GLU A 101 -0.99 11.51 -10.82
CA GLU A 101 -2.26 10.78 -10.77
C GLU A 101 -3.17 11.22 -11.95
N PRO A 102 -4.16 10.38 -12.35
CA PRO A 102 -4.55 9.11 -11.78
C PRO A 102 -3.84 7.90 -12.42
N TYR A 103 -3.57 6.87 -11.62
CA TYR A 103 -2.99 5.62 -12.12
C TYR A 103 -4.02 4.72 -12.80
N ALA A 104 -5.22 4.62 -12.23
CA ALA A 104 -6.34 3.88 -12.82
C ALA A 104 -7.67 4.38 -12.28
N GLU A 105 -8.68 4.45 -13.13
CA GLU A 105 -10.02 4.83 -12.73
C GLU A 105 -10.61 3.86 -11.70
N GLY A 106 -11.23 4.39 -10.65
CA GLY A 106 -11.84 3.61 -9.57
C GLY A 106 -10.86 2.96 -8.59
N CYS A 107 -9.55 3.08 -8.81
CA CYS A 107 -8.53 2.61 -7.88
C CYS A 107 -8.00 3.76 -7.03
N LYS A 108 -7.75 3.49 -5.75
CA LYS A 108 -7.19 4.47 -4.82
C LYS A 108 -5.70 4.18 -4.61
N HIS A 109 -4.88 5.13 -4.96
CA HIS A 109 -3.43 5.08 -4.83
C HIS A 109 -2.91 6.15 -3.88
N LEU A 110 -1.78 5.87 -3.23
CA LEU A 110 -0.98 6.83 -2.50
C LEU A 110 0.48 6.60 -2.87
N ASN A 111 1.03 7.51 -3.64
CA ASN A 111 2.44 7.47 -4.00
C ASN A 111 3.29 8.06 -2.86
N LEU A 112 4.18 7.25 -2.31
CA LEU A 112 5.16 7.62 -1.29
C LEU A 112 6.60 7.43 -1.79
N ALA A 113 6.85 7.61 -3.09
CA ALA A 113 8.20 7.72 -3.59
C ALA A 113 8.94 8.84 -2.83
N ALA A 114 10.20 8.62 -2.51
CA ALA A 114 10.94 9.45 -1.55
C ALA A 114 10.89 10.95 -1.88
N ASN A 115 11.10 11.31 -3.14
CA ASN A 115 11.01 12.71 -3.59
C ASN A 115 9.58 13.27 -3.53
N VAL A 116 8.57 12.44 -3.80
CA VAL A 116 7.14 12.85 -3.76
C VAL A 116 6.69 13.20 -2.34
N CYS A 117 7.16 12.46 -1.34
CA CYS A 117 6.85 12.73 0.07
C CYS A 117 7.90 13.61 0.79
N GLY A 118 8.81 14.24 0.04
CA GLY A 118 9.88 15.10 0.56
C GLY A 118 10.82 14.35 1.50
N TYR A 119 11.13 13.08 1.19
CA TYR A 119 12.00 12.17 1.96
C TYR A 119 11.57 11.96 3.41
N THR A 120 10.34 12.34 3.74
CA THR A 120 9.82 12.25 5.11
C THR A 120 8.93 11.02 5.26
N PRO A 121 9.23 10.12 6.22
CA PRO A 121 8.36 8.98 6.51
C PRO A 121 6.95 9.41 6.88
N VAL A 122 5.97 8.73 6.30
CA VAL A 122 4.54 9.00 6.51
C VAL A 122 3.98 7.99 7.50
N SER A 123 3.28 8.47 8.53
CA SER A 123 2.64 7.61 9.51
C SER A 123 1.34 7.01 8.98
N LEU A 124 1.32 5.70 8.77
CA LEU A 124 0.12 4.97 8.37
C LEU A 124 -1.03 5.16 9.38
N GLY A 125 -0.72 5.16 10.67
CA GLY A 125 -1.71 5.40 11.72
C GLY A 125 -2.40 6.75 11.61
N LEU A 126 -1.65 7.81 11.24
CA LEU A 126 -2.22 9.14 11.01
C LEU A 126 -3.07 9.19 9.73
N LEU A 127 -2.65 8.52 8.66
CA LEU A 127 -3.43 8.41 7.43
C LEU A 127 -4.79 7.73 7.68
N ILE A 128 -4.78 6.60 8.39
CA ILE A 128 -6.01 5.86 8.74
C ILE A 128 -6.92 6.74 9.63
N LYS A 129 -6.36 7.39 10.64
CA LYS A 129 -7.08 8.30 11.53
C LYS A 129 -7.67 9.51 10.80
N GLY A 130 -6.98 9.97 9.75
CA GLY A 130 -7.43 11.02 8.84
C GLY A 130 -8.53 10.58 7.86
N GLY A 131 -8.93 9.30 7.86
CA GLY A 131 -10.03 8.80 7.04
C GLY A 131 -9.65 8.35 5.63
N ILE A 132 -8.38 8.07 5.35
CA ILE A 132 -7.93 7.67 4.00
C ILE A 132 -8.64 6.41 3.46
N LEU A 133 -9.17 5.58 4.37
CA LEU A 133 -9.90 4.35 4.04
C LEU A 133 -11.43 4.49 4.04
N ALA A 134 -11.97 5.69 4.23
CA ALA A 134 -13.41 5.90 4.44
C ALA A 134 -14.26 5.41 3.26
N ASP A 135 -13.80 5.64 2.03
CA ASP A 135 -14.53 5.31 0.80
C ASP A 135 -14.15 3.94 0.22
N ILE A 136 -13.39 3.13 0.97
CA ILE A 136 -12.95 1.82 0.51
C ILE A 136 -13.81 0.73 1.13
N SER A 137 -14.51 -0.03 0.26
CA SER A 137 -15.22 -1.24 0.63
C SER A 137 -14.33 -2.45 0.36
N SER A 138 -13.97 -3.21 1.41
CA SER A 138 -13.10 -4.39 1.26
C SER A 138 -13.71 -5.45 0.35
N ILE A 139 -12.88 -6.31 -0.22
CA ILE A 139 -13.36 -7.43 -1.07
C ILE A 139 -14.31 -8.35 -0.30
N HIS A 140 -14.07 -8.56 0.98
CA HIS A 140 -14.95 -9.36 1.84
C HIS A 140 -16.36 -8.77 1.89
N ARG A 141 -16.49 -7.45 2.11
CA ARG A 141 -17.77 -6.76 2.12
C ARG A 141 -18.47 -6.86 0.77
N GLN A 142 -17.77 -6.61 -0.32
CA GLN A 142 -18.31 -6.72 -1.67
C GLN A 142 -18.80 -8.13 -1.99
N THR A 143 -18.12 -9.16 -1.49
CA THR A 143 -18.53 -10.56 -1.65
C THR A 143 -19.83 -10.86 -0.90
N ILE A 144 -19.99 -10.35 0.31
CA ILE A 144 -21.23 -10.46 1.10
C ILE A 144 -22.39 -9.76 0.38
N ASP A 145 -22.18 -8.54 -0.08
CA ASP A 145 -23.20 -7.74 -0.76
C ASP A 145 -23.67 -8.45 -2.05
N ARG A 146 -22.75 -8.96 -2.88
CA ARG A 146 -23.09 -9.76 -4.07
C ARG A 146 -23.83 -11.07 -3.74
N ALA A 147 -23.50 -11.72 -2.64
CA ALA A 147 -24.20 -12.92 -2.22
C ALA A 147 -25.64 -12.61 -1.76
N ALA A 148 -25.84 -11.48 -1.08
CA ALA A 148 -27.17 -11.01 -0.69
C ALA A 148 -28.04 -10.63 -1.89
N GLU A 149 -27.47 -9.91 -2.87
CA GLU A 149 -28.15 -9.58 -4.13
C GLU A 149 -28.59 -10.83 -4.89
N ARG A 150 -27.69 -11.82 -5.02
CA ARG A 150 -28.01 -13.09 -5.68
C ARG A 150 -29.13 -13.83 -4.97
N LYS A 151 -29.21 -13.79 -3.65
CA LYS A 151 -30.30 -14.40 -2.89
C LYS A 151 -31.63 -13.71 -3.19
N GLN A 152 -31.67 -12.39 -3.20
CA GLN A 152 -32.88 -11.62 -3.54
C GLN A 152 -33.36 -11.92 -4.97
N MET A 153 -32.47 -11.97 -5.94
CA MET A 153 -32.80 -12.32 -7.32
C MET A 153 -33.43 -13.71 -7.43
N LYS A 154 -32.90 -14.71 -6.70
CA LYS A 154 -33.48 -16.04 -6.66
C LYS A 154 -34.89 -16.03 -6.06
N GLU A 155 -35.09 -15.35 -4.95
CA GLU A 155 -36.41 -15.26 -4.29
C GLU A 155 -37.44 -14.59 -5.21
N GLN A 156 -37.07 -13.55 -5.93
CA GLN A 156 -37.93 -12.88 -6.90
C GLN A 156 -38.28 -13.82 -8.08
N PHE A 157 -37.31 -14.56 -8.58
CA PHE A 157 -37.52 -15.51 -9.65
C PHE A 157 -38.51 -16.62 -9.27
N TYR A 158 -38.35 -17.23 -8.10
CA TYR A 158 -39.27 -18.30 -7.63
C TYR A 158 -40.67 -17.77 -7.37
N ARG A 159 -40.83 -16.59 -6.78
CA ARG A 159 -42.16 -15.94 -6.61
C ARG A 159 -42.83 -15.70 -7.96
N GLY A 160 -42.08 -15.29 -8.97
CA GLY A 160 -42.63 -15.09 -10.32
C GLY A 160 -43.12 -16.40 -10.94
N ILE A 161 -42.45 -17.51 -10.74
CA ILE A 161 -42.89 -18.85 -11.22
C ILE A 161 -44.15 -19.32 -10.49
N GLU A 162 -44.21 -19.15 -9.16
CA GLU A 162 -45.39 -19.53 -8.37
C GLU A 162 -46.64 -18.79 -8.85
N MET A 163 -46.54 -17.48 -9.10
CA MET A 163 -47.67 -16.69 -9.63
C MET A 163 -48.14 -17.14 -11.03
N LEU A 164 -47.24 -17.67 -11.86
CA LEU A 164 -47.62 -18.20 -13.20
C LEU A 164 -48.18 -19.63 -13.17
N SER A 165 -48.07 -20.33 -12.07
CA SER A 165 -48.59 -21.69 -11.90
C SER A 165 -49.98 -21.71 -11.23
N GLU A 166 -50.51 -20.58 -10.81
CA GLU A 166 -51.83 -20.47 -10.18
C GLU A 166 -52.93 -20.02 -11.18
N ASP A 167 -52.60 -19.73 -12.45
CA ASP A 167 -53.49 -19.47 -13.57
C ASP A 167 -53.69 -20.73 -14.45
#